data_dec7a8cb27290de5bf15285c6d3c01f5
#
_entry.id   dec7a8cb27290de5bf15285c6d3c01f5
#
_cell.length_a   1.000
_cell.length_b   1.000
_cell.length_c   1.000
_cell.angle_alpha   90.00
_cell.angle_beta   90.00
_cell.angle_gamma   90.00
#
_symmetry.space_group_name_H-M   'P 1'
#
loop_
_entity.id
_entity.type
_entity.pdbx_description
1 polymer ?
#
loop_
_entity_poly.entity_id
_entity_poly.type
_entity_poly.pdbx_seq_one_letter_code
_entity_poly.pdbx_strand_id
1 'polypeptide(L)'
;MDLPPVFFIDHCLGKTVAHALRAAGADVRVHTDFFSQDALDEVWIPDVAGRGWVILTKDKNIRRRHGEREAALLAEARIFTLSSGNLRGADMAARFVQHLDAITQTALALEPPFLVVVSADGLEVVYPLPGGAPEA
;
A
#
# COMPACT_ATOMS: atom_id res chain seq x y z
N MET A 1 -2.98 -10.74 20.76
CA MET A 1 -3.99 -10.21 19.82
C MET A 1 -3.35 -9.09 19.01
N ASP A 2 -3.38 -9.24 17.69
CA ASP A 2 -2.79 -8.23 16.81
C ASP A 2 -3.69 -7.01 16.72
N LEU A 3 -3.07 -5.84 16.81
CA LEU A 3 -3.80 -4.60 16.59
C LEU A 3 -4.16 -4.46 15.11
N PRO A 4 -5.32 -3.85 14.79
CA PRO A 4 -5.65 -3.56 13.39
C PRO A 4 -4.57 -2.69 12.76
N PRO A 5 -4.24 -2.90 11.47
CA PRO A 5 -3.24 -2.09 10.81
C PRO A 5 -3.70 -0.65 10.62
N VAL A 6 -2.76 0.28 10.64
CA VAL A 6 -2.99 1.65 10.20
C VAL A 6 -2.64 1.71 8.73
N PHE A 7 -3.57 2.18 7.90
CA PHE A 7 -3.37 2.33 6.46
C PHE A 7 -2.97 3.77 6.15
N PHE A 8 -1.88 3.90 5.42
CA PHE A 8 -1.40 5.21 4.95
C PHE A 8 -1.70 5.33 3.46
N ILE A 9 -2.50 6.32 3.11
CA ILE A 9 -3.01 6.53 1.76
C ILE A 9 -2.08 7.48 1.02
N ASP A 10 -1.44 7.00 -0.06
CA ASP A 10 -0.65 7.85 -0.94
C ASP A 10 -1.53 8.93 -1.56
N HIS A 11 -0.99 10.14 -1.72
CA HIS A 11 -1.76 11.29 -2.21
C HIS A 11 -2.42 11.04 -3.58
N CYS A 12 -1.84 10.17 -4.40
CA CYS A 12 -2.39 9.85 -5.72
C CYS A 12 -3.75 9.15 -5.66
N LEU A 13 -4.14 8.58 -4.53
CA LEU A 13 -5.43 7.90 -4.39
C LEU A 13 -6.59 8.85 -4.12
N GLY A 14 -6.33 10.03 -3.55
CA GLY A 14 -7.34 11.03 -3.31
C GLY A 14 -8.23 10.79 -2.10
N LYS A 15 -9.11 11.76 -1.84
CA LYS A 15 -9.95 11.77 -0.63
C LYS A 15 -11.07 10.73 -0.66
N THR A 16 -11.57 10.39 -1.84
CA THR A 16 -12.67 9.42 -1.98
C THR A 16 -12.27 8.06 -1.41
N VAL A 17 -11.04 7.63 -1.69
CA VAL A 17 -10.51 6.37 -1.15
C VAL A 17 -10.42 6.43 0.37
N ALA A 18 -9.88 7.52 0.92
CA ALA A 18 -9.74 7.67 2.36
C ALA A 18 -11.11 7.65 3.06
N HIS A 19 -12.09 8.38 2.54
CA HIS A 19 -13.44 8.39 3.10
C HIS A 19 -14.09 7.01 3.08
N ALA A 20 -13.98 6.30 1.96
CA ALA A 20 -14.59 4.98 1.82
C ALA A 20 -13.99 3.97 2.80
N LEU A 21 -12.68 3.98 2.94
CA LEU A 21 -12.00 3.07 3.87
C LEU A 21 -12.35 3.38 5.33
N ARG A 22 -12.42 4.65 5.69
CA ARG A 22 -12.86 5.05 7.04
C ARG A 22 -14.31 4.62 7.30
N ALA A 23 -15.17 4.77 6.31
CA ALA A 23 -16.56 4.33 6.43
C ALA A 23 -16.67 2.81 6.60
N ALA A 24 -15.71 2.06 6.06
CA ALA A 24 -15.63 0.61 6.22
C ALA A 24 -14.94 0.18 7.53
N GLY A 25 -14.55 1.12 8.38
CA GLY A 25 -13.98 0.84 9.69
C GLY A 25 -12.46 0.82 9.76
N ALA A 26 -11.77 1.17 8.69
CA ALA A 26 -10.30 1.18 8.67
C ALA A 26 -9.73 2.42 9.36
N ASP A 27 -8.57 2.27 9.99
CA ASP A 27 -7.80 3.38 10.54
C ASP A 27 -6.90 3.92 9.42
N VAL A 28 -7.18 5.15 8.97
CA VAL A 28 -6.57 5.72 7.78
C VAL A 28 -5.83 7.01 8.10
N ARG A 29 -4.60 7.11 7.59
CA ARG A 29 -3.79 8.33 7.58
C ARG A 29 -3.59 8.75 6.13
N VAL A 30 -3.60 10.05 5.85
CA VAL A 30 -3.48 10.58 4.50
C VAL A 30 -2.12 11.26 4.33
N HIS A 31 -1.46 10.99 3.21
CA HIS A 31 -0.11 11.48 2.90
C HIS A 31 0.03 12.99 3.12
N THR A 32 -0.91 13.78 2.64
CA THR A 32 -0.81 15.25 2.69
C THR A 32 -0.98 15.82 4.10
N ASP A 33 -1.42 15.02 5.08
CA ASP A 33 -1.44 15.43 6.48
C ASP A 33 -0.06 15.34 7.14
N PHE A 34 0.88 14.63 6.53
CA PHE A 34 2.20 14.35 7.10
C PHE A 34 3.35 14.87 6.26
N PHE A 35 3.16 14.96 4.94
CA PHE A 35 4.21 15.29 3.98
C PHE A 35 3.71 16.29 2.95
N SER A 36 4.67 17.04 2.37
CA SER A 36 4.38 17.85 1.20
C SER A 36 3.97 16.95 0.03
N GLN A 37 3.07 17.43 -0.80
CA GLN A 37 2.56 16.67 -1.95
C GLN A 37 3.68 16.25 -2.91
N ASP A 38 4.76 17.01 -2.98
CA ASP A 38 5.91 16.74 -3.83
C ASP A 38 7.06 16.05 -3.08
N ALA A 39 6.82 15.54 -1.88
CA ALA A 39 7.83 14.77 -1.16
C ALA A 39 8.23 13.54 -1.96
N LEU A 40 9.53 13.29 -2.05
CA LEU A 40 10.05 12.14 -2.78
C LEU A 40 9.69 10.83 -2.07
N ASP A 41 9.41 9.79 -2.84
CA ASP A 41 9.08 8.47 -2.29
C ASP A 41 10.21 7.93 -1.41
N GLU A 42 11.47 8.18 -1.81
CA GLU A 42 12.64 7.76 -1.03
C GLU A 42 12.70 8.43 0.35
N VAL A 43 11.96 9.52 0.55
CA VAL A 43 11.90 10.25 1.82
C VAL A 43 10.73 9.76 2.68
N TRP A 44 9.51 9.74 2.11
CA TRP A 44 8.35 9.44 2.93
C TRP A 44 8.13 7.94 3.19
N ILE A 45 8.52 7.08 2.23
CA ILE A 45 8.32 5.63 2.41
C ILE A 45 9.09 5.10 3.63
N PRO A 46 10.38 5.42 3.83
CA PRO A 46 11.08 4.95 5.03
C PRO A 46 10.48 5.46 6.33
N ASP A 47 10.01 6.71 6.36
CA ASP A 47 9.35 7.28 7.55
C ASP A 47 8.09 6.48 7.91
N VAL A 48 7.22 6.27 6.93
CA VAL A 48 5.95 5.56 7.12
C VAL A 48 6.22 4.08 7.47
N ALA A 49 7.18 3.46 6.80
CA ALA A 49 7.57 2.08 7.10
C ALA A 49 8.07 1.94 8.55
N GLY A 50 8.84 2.91 9.02
CA GLY A 50 9.34 2.94 10.40
C GLY A 50 8.22 3.05 11.44
N ARG A 51 7.07 3.58 11.06
CA ARG A 51 5.88 3.64 11.92
C ARG A 51 5.09 2.34 11.91
N GLY A 52 5.44 1.39 11.05
CA GLY A 52 4.73 0.13 10.90
C GLY A 52 3.40 0.23 10.15
N TRP A 53 3.16 1.34 9.45
CA TRP A 53 1.92 1.56 8.72
C TRP A 53 1.93 0.85 7.38
N VAL A 54 0.74 0.45 6.92
CA VAL A 54 0.54 -0.22 5.64
C VAL A 54 0.24 0.83 4.57
N ILE A 55 1.02 0.83 3.51
CA ILE A 55 0.92 1.82 2.43
C ILE A 55 -0.04 1.30 1.36
N LEU A 56 -1.02 2.13 1.00
CA LEU A 56 -1.92 1.89 -0.13
C LEU A 56 -1.61 2.92 -1.21
N THR A 57 -1.39 2.45 -2.44
CA THR A 57 -1.03 3.31 -3.55
C THR A 57 -1.57 2.75 -4.87
N LYS A 58 -1.49 3.55 -5.93
CA LYS A 58 -1.72 3.09 -7.30
C LYS A 58 -0.48 3.30 -8.18
N ASP A 59 0.63 3.69 -7.59
CA ASP A 59 1.82 4.05 -8.33
C ASP A 59 2.52 2.80 -8.87
N LYS A 60 2.40 2.57 -10.18
CA LYS A 60 3.07 1.46 -10.85
C LYS A 60 4.59 1.55 -10.76
N ASN A 61 5.13 2.75 -10.55
CA ASN A 61 6.57 2.97 -10.46
C ASN A 61 7.18 2.28 -9.25
N ILE A 62 6.43 2.13 -8.16
CA ILE A 62 6.89 1.38 -6.99
C ILE A 62 7.27 -0.06 -7.36
N ARG A 63 6.59 -0.65 -8.35
CA ARG A 63 6.91 -1.99 -8.83
C ARG A 63 8.05 -2.03 -9.84
N ARG A 64 8.25 -0.94 -10.59
CA ARG A 64 9.10 -0.93 -11.79
C ARG A 64 10.37 -0.12 -11.63
N ARG A 65 10.31 1.00 -10.91
CA ARG A 65 11.48 1.84 -10.71
C ARG A 65 12.38 1.22 -9.65
N HIS A 66 13.57 0.90 -10.08
CA HIS A 66 14.54 0.19 -9.26
C HIS A 66 14.84 0.93 -7.95
N GLY A 67 15.11 2.24 -8.01
CA GLY A 67 15.45 3.03 -6.84
C GLY A 67 14.31 3.13 -5.82
N GLU A 68 13.09 3.34 -6.29
CA GLU A 68 11.91 3.43 -5.41
C GLU A 68 11.60 2.09 -4.77
N ARG A 69 11.68 1.02 -5.55
CA ARG A 69 11.47 -0.33 -5.04
C ARG A 69 12.54 -0.71 -4.01
N GLU A 70 13.80 -0.42 -4.29
CA GLU A 70 14.88 -0.67 -3.34
C GLU A 70 14.69 0.10 -2.04
N ALA A 71 14.33 1.39 -2.11
CA ALA A 71 14.07 2.18 -0.92
C ALA A 71 12.96 1.57 -0.07
N ALA A 72 11.88 1.10 -0.70
CA ALA A 72 10.79 0.45 -0.02
C ALA A 72 11.22 -0.87 0.63
N LEU A 73 11.98 -1.68 -0.09
CA LEU A 73 12.45 -2.97 0.42
C LEU A 73 13.43 -2.80 1.57
N LEU A 74 14.37 -1.87 1.45
CA LEU A 74 15.35 -1.58 2.50
C LEU A 74 14.68 -1.01 3.76
N ALA A 75 13.62 -0.25 3.60
CA ALA A 75 12.87 0.31 4.71
C ALA A 75 11.92 -0.68 5.35
N GLU A 76 11.82 -1.90 4.83
CA GLU A 76 10.87 -2.91 5.27
C GLU A 76 9.41 -2.43 5.17
N ALA A 77 9.07 -1.79 4.05
CA ALA A 77 7.74 -1.25 3.82
C ALA A 77 6.71 -2.35 3.55
N ARG A 78 5.48 -2.06 3.96
CA ARG A 78 4.31 -2.92 3.73
C ARG A 78 3.43 -2.22 2.70
N ILE A 79 3.40 -2.72 1.46
CA ILE A 79 2.78 -1.98 0.34
C ILE A 79 1.75 -2.81 -0.39
N PHE A 80 0.56 -2.23 -0.58
CA PHE A 80 -0.47 -2.72 -1.48
C PHE A 80 -0.69 -1.68 -2.57
N THR A 81 -0.60 -2.10 -3.83
CA THR A 81 -0.79 -1.21 -4.97
C THR A 81 -1.87 -1.75 -5.90
N LEU A 82 -2.66 -0.85 -6.48
CA LEU A 82 -3.66 -1.24 -7.47
C LEU A 82 -2.99 -1.72 -8.76
N SER A 83 -3.59 -2.73 -9.39
CA SER A 83 -3.11 -3.26 -10.66
C SER A 83 -3.29 -2.27 -11.82
N SER A 84 -4.25 -1.34 -11.70
CA SER A 84 -4.53 -0.32 -12.71
C SER A 84 -4.46 1.06 -12.11
N GLY A 85 -3.73 1.97 -12.76
CA GLY A 85 -3.64 3.38 -12.37
C GLY A 85 -4.71 4.26 -13.01
N ASN A 86 -5.58 3.68 -13.86
CA ASN A 86 -6.54 4.44 -14.66
C ASN A 86 -7.95 4.45 -14.09
N LEU A 87 -8.15 3.92 -12.90
CA LEU A 87 -9.45 3.88 -12.27
C LEU A 87 -9.84 5.27 -11.73
N ARG A 88 -11.14 5.56 -11.75
CA ARG A 88 -11.68 6.73 -11.07
C ARG A 88 -11.60 6.55 -9.56
N GLY A 89 -11.67 7.66 -8.81
CA GLY A 89 -11.63 7.62 -7.35
C GLY A 89 -12.64 6.68 -6.74
N ALA A 90 -13.89 6.69 -7.23
CA ALA A 90 -14.94 5.81 -6.73
C ALA A 90 -14.63 4.33 -7.00
N ASP A 91 -14.05 4.02 -8.16
CA ASP A 91 -13.69 2.64 -8.51
C ASP A 91 -12.48 2.15 -7.71
N MET A 92 -11.51 3.01 -7.47
CA MET A 92 -10.38 2.69 -6.59
C MET A 92 -10.88 2.42 -5.17
N ALA A 93 -11.75 3.27 -4.67
CA ALA A 93 -12.35 3.11 -3.34
C ALA A 93 -13.10 1.79 -3.23
N ALA A 94 -13.92 1.48 -4.22
CA ALA A 94 -14.68 0.23 -4.24
C ALA A 94 -13.77 -0.99 -4.24
N ARG A 95 -12.68 -0.94 -4.97
CA ARG A 95 -11.71 -2.05 -5.04
C ARG A 95 -11.02 -2.29 -3.71
N PHE A 96 -10.56 -1.25 -3.04
CA PHE A 96 -9.93 -1.39 -1.73
C PHE A 96 -10.93 -1.88 -0.68
N VAL A 97 -12.16 -1.36 -0.69
CA VAL A 97 -13.20 -1.78 0.27
C VAL A 97 -13.60 -3.23 0.03
N GLN A 98 -13.75 -3.63 -1.23
CA GLN A 98 -14.08 -5.01 -1.60
C GLN A 98 -13.08 -6.01 -1.03
N HIS A 99 -11.81 -5.65 -1.04
CA HIS A 99 -10.72 -6.55 -0.61
C HIS A 99 -10.17 -6.20 0.77
N LEU A 100 -10.82 -5.32 1.52
CA LEU A 100 -10.27 -4.80 2.77
C LEU A 100 -9.95 -5.91 3.78
N ASP A 101 -10.83 -6.90 3.93
CA ASP A 101 -10.58 -8.01 4.85
C ASP A 101 -9.36 -8.82 4.43
N ALA A 102 -9.25 -9.13 3.14
CA ALA A 102 -8.09 -9.87 2.62
C ALA A 102 -6.80 -9.07 2.75
N ILE A 103 -6.88 -7.76 2.50
CA ILE A 103 -5.73 -6.84 2.68
C ILE A 103 -5.29 -6.84 4.13
N THR A 104 -6.23 -6.70 5.06
CA THR A 104 -5.94 -6.69 6.50
C THR A 104 -5.28 -8.00 6.94
N GLN A 105 -5.85 -9.14 6.54
CA GLN A 105 -5.29 -10.44 6.90
C GLN A 105 -3.90 -10.64 6.31
N THR A 106 -3.70 -10.25 5.06
CA THR A 106 -2.40 -10.35 4.41
C THR A 106 -1.36 -9.46 5.09
N ALA A 107 -1.75 -8.23 5.45
CA ALA A 107 -0.86 -7.31 6.14
C ALA A 107 -0.41 -7.85 7.51
N LEU A 108 -1.29 -8.56 8.19
CA LEU A 108 -0.97 -9.15 9.50
C LEU A 108 -0.16 -10.44 9.37
N ALA A 109 -0.31 -11.17 8.26
CA ALA A 109 0.34 -12.46 8.06
C ALA A 109 1.75 -12.35 7.47
N LEU A 110 2.00 -11.39 6.60
CA LEU A 110 3.29 -11.26 5.93
C LEU A 110 4.28 -10.43 6.74
N GLU A 111 5.52 -10.89 6.77
CA GLU A 111 6.63 -10.12 7.32
C GLU A 111 7.07 -9.05 6.30
N PRO A 112 7.32 -7.80 6.75
CA PRO A 112 7.86 -6.79 5.84
C PRO A 112 9.32 -7.12 5.48
N PRO A 113 9.82 -6.70 4.31
CA PRO A 113 9.10 -5.93 3.31
C PRO A 113 8.19 -6.81 2.46
N PHE A 114 7.07 -6.24 1.98
CA PHE A 114 6.25 -6.93 0.99
C PHE A 114 5.60 -5.93 0.03
N LEU A 115 5.29 -6.43 -1.15
CA LEU A 115 4.58 -5.70 -2.18
C LEU A 115 3.49 -6.60 -2.74
N VAL A 116 2.25 -6.16 -2.64
CA VAL A 116 1.06 -6.91 -3.04
C VAL A 116 0.26 -6.08 -4.05
N VAL A 117 -0.16 -6.70 -5.13
CA VAL A 117 -0.99 -6.06 -6.15
C VAL A 117 -2.45 -6.40 -5.88
N VAL A 118 -3.30 -5.37 -5.86
CA VAL A 118 -4.74 -5.49 -5.67
C VAL A 118 -5.43 -5.32 -7.03
N SER A 119 -6.10 -6.37 -7.50
CA SER A 119 -6.85 -6.36 -8.75
C SER A 119 -8.34 -6.56 -8.47
N ALA A 120 -9.15 -6.52 -9.53
CA ALA A 120 -10.57 -6.82 -9.41
C ALA A 120 -10.82 -8.24 -8.86
N ASP A 121 -9.90 -9.17 -9.17
CA ASP A 121 -10.06 -10.59 -8.85
C ASP A 121 -9.43 -11.00 -7.53
N GLY A 122 -8.62 -10.16 -6.93
CA GLY A 122 -8.00 -10.48 -5.65
C GLY A 122 -6.62 -9.87 -5.47
N LEU A 123 -5.80 -10.52 -4.63
CA LEU A 123 -4.48 -10.05 -4.26
C LEU A 123 -3.41 -10.97 -4.85
N GLU A 124 -2.31 -10.38 -5.31
CA GLU A 124 -1.15 -11.11 -5.78
C GLU A 124 0.10 -10.59 -5.09
N VAL A 125 0.81 -11.46 -4.38
CA VAL A 125 2.08 -11.09 -3.74
C VAL A 125 3.18 -11.10 -4.80
N VAL A 126 3.75 -9.92 -5.08
CA VAL A 126 4.84 -9.80 -6.06
C VAL A 126 6.21 -9.73 -5.41
N TYR A 127 6.27 -9.42 -4.12
CA TYR A 127 7.48 -9.55 -3.32
C TYR A 127 7.08 -9.90 -1.88
N PRO A 128 7.73 -10.87 -1.24
CA PRO A 128 8.73 -11.77 -1.81
C PRO A 128 8.15 -12.70 -2.86
N LEU A 129 9.01 -13.24 -3.72
CA LEU A 129 8.57 -14.17 -4.76
C LEU A 129 7.96 -15.44 -4.15
N PRO A 130 6.92 -15.99 -4.79
CA PRO A 130 6.34 -17.25 -4.31
C PRO A 130 7.39 -18.35 -4.16
N GLY A 131 7.25 -19.15 -3.11
CA GLY A 131 8.19 -20.21 -2.81
C GLY A 131 9.45 -19.76 -2.09
N GLY A 132 9.56 -18.48 -1.75
CA GLY A 132 10.72 -17.95 -1.02
C GLY A 132 11.98 -17.82 -1.84
N ALA A 133 11.88 -17.93 -3.18
CA ALA A 133 13.04 -17.76 -4.03
C ALA A 133 13.55 -16.32 -3.97
N PRO A 134 14.87 -16.10 -3.88
CA PRO A 134 15.39 -14.75 -3.89
C PRO A 134 15.17 -14.10 -5.25
N GLU A 135 14.94 -12.80 -5.25
CA GLU A 135 14.83 -12.03 -6.46
C GLU A 135 16.20 -11.89 -7.10
N ALA A 136 16.28 -12.21 -8.38
CA ALA A 136 17.53 -12.13 -9.12
C ALA A 136 17.90 -10.69 -9.45
#